data_0ff21a8d30e3a5d73e59dd192851af94
#
_entry.id   0ff21a8d30e3a5d73e59dd192851af94
#
_cell.length_a   1.000
_cell.length_b   1.000
_cell.length_c   1.000
_cell.angle_alpha   90.00
_cell.angle_beta   90.00
_cell.angle_gamma   90.00
#
_symmetry.space_group_name_H-M   'P 1'
#
loop_
_entity.id
_entity.type
_entity.pdbx_description
1 polymer ?
#
loop_
_entity_poly.entity_id
_entity_poly.type
_entity_poly.pdbx_seq_one_letter_code
_entity_poly.pdbx_strand_id
1 'polypeptide(L)'
;MIRFLLRLLGSGLPALLLAVVLVVVGAEVFARTLLRQPLQVAHELGGVTFAFVVWFGVVGSADSRQMFGVRVVVDRLPGRARRVAEALADACVVLIAGAVLVAAVAQVQSSQFTRFLALGWPKWIVPAGLGVAMAAVVAIHAARVVAALRAPRE
;
A
#
# COMPACT_ATOMS: atom_id res chain seq x y z
N MET A 1 -1.89 -2.18 20.86
CA MET A 1 -3.04 -2.15 19.96
C MET A 1 -2.65 -1.65 18.56
N ILE A 2 -2.06 -0.46 18.41
CA ILE A 2 -1.65 0.10 17.10
C ILE A 2 -0.68 -0.82 16.33
N ARG A 3 0.35 -1.38 16.98
CA ARG A 3 1.30 -2.31 16.33
C ARG A 3 0.67 -3.62 15.87
N PHE A 4 -0.36 -4.09 16.55
CA PHE A 4 -1.11 -5.27 16.13
C PHE A 4 -1.95 -4.98 14.87
N LEU A 5 -2.63 -3.83 14.84
CA LEU A 5 -3.37 -3.37 13.66
C LEU A 5 -2.46 -3.15 12.46
N LEU A 6 -1.29 -2.54 12.62
CA LEU A 6 -0.32 -2.35 11.54
C LEU A 6 0.22 -3.69 11.00
N ARG A 7 0.48 -4.68 11.86
CA ARG A 7 0.87 -6.01 11.42
C ARG A 7 -0.26 -6.75 10.70
N LEU A 8 -1.50 -6.63 11.20
CA LEU A 8 -2.65 -7.24 10.55
C LEU A 8 -2.88 -6.63 9.17
N LEU A 9 -2.82 -5.31 9.05
CA LEU A 9 -3.00 -4.59 7.78
C LEU A 9 -1.80 -4.79 6.83
N GLY A 10 -0.58 -4.83 7.36
CA GLY A 10 0.64 -4.87 6.54
C GLY A 10 1.10 -6.27 6.13
N SER A 11 0.68 -7.33 6.83
CA SER A 11 1.08 -8.71 6.48
C SER A 11 -0.09 -9.68 6.40
N GLY A 12 -0.99 -9.67 7.36
CA GLY A 12 -2.13 -10.60 7.40
C GLY A 12 -3.14 -10.34 6.29
N LEU A 13 -3.56 -9.09 6.14
CA LEU A 13 -4.53 -8.70 5.11
C LEU A 13 -3.99 -8.91 3.68
N PRO A 14 -2.77 -8.47 3.32
CA PRO A 14 -2.21 -8.76 1.99
C PRO A 14 -2.09 -10.25 1.69
N ALA A 15 -1.71 -11.07 2.67
CA ALA A 15 -1.61 -12.52 2.47
C ALA A 15 -2.98 -13.16 2.19
N LEU A 16 -4.01 -12.76 2.95
CA LEU A 16 -5.38 -13.22 2.72
C LEU A 16 -5.92 -12.76 1.37
N LEU A 17 -5.71 -11.50 1.01
CA LEU A 17 -6.13 -10.96 -0.28
C LEU A 17 -5.39 -11.64 -1.44
N LEU A 18 -4.11 -11.98 -1.28
CA LEU A 18 -3.35 -12.72 -2.28
C LEU A 18 -3.93 -14.13 -2.49
N ALA A 19 -4.33 -14.82 -1.41
CA ALA A 19 -5.02 -16.10 -1.51
C ALA A 19 -6.34 -15.96 -2.28
N VAL A 20 -7.12 -14.90 -2.03
CA VAL A 20 -8.35 -14.60 -2.78
C VAL A 20 -8.04 -14.38 -4.27
N VAL A 21 -7.00 -13.60 -4.61
CA VAL A 21 -6.58 -13.39 -6.01
C VAL A 21 -6.26 -14.73 -6.68
N LEU A 22 -5.50 -15.60 -6.01
CA LEU A 22 -5.13 -16.91 -6.55
C LEU A 22 -6.36 -17.77 -6.84
N VAL A 23 -7.33 -17.80 -5.93
CA VAL A 23 -8.57 -18.56 -6.11
C VAL A 23 -9.41 -17.98 -7.27
N VAL A 24 -9.58 -16.66 -7.32
CA VAL A 24 -10.37 -15.97 -8.34
C VAL A 24 -9.76 -16.15 -9.73
N VAL A 25 -8.44 -15.94 -9.86
CA VAL A 25 -7.74 -16.11 -11.14
C VAL A 25 -7.71 -17.59 -11.55
N GLY A 26 -7.50 -18.49 -10.59
CA GLY A 26 -7.56 -19.93 -10.85
C GLY A 26 -8.94 -20.38 -11.35
N ALA A 27 -10.01 -19.89 -10.72
CA ALA A 27 -11.39 -20.16 -11.15
C ALA A 27 -11.68 -19.60 -12.55
N GLU A 28 -11.17 -18.38 -12.86
CA GLU A 28 -11.32 -17.79 -14.19
C GLU A 28 -10.60 -18.61 -15.26
N VAL A 29 -9.35 -19.01 -15.01
CA VAL A 29 -8.56 -19.85 -15.93
C VAL A 29 -9.27 -21.19 -16.17
N PHE A 30 -9.78 -21.81 -15.11
CA PHE A 30 -10.54 -23.05 -15.19
C PHE A 30 -11.82 -22.89 -16.03
N ALA A 31 -12.63 -21.86 -15.74
CA ALA A 31 -13.87 -21.59 -16.46
C ALA A 31 -13.60 -21.28 -17.94
N ARG A 32 -12.59 -20.48 -18.26
CA ARG A 32 -12.20 -20.15 -19.62
C ARG A 32 -11.72 -21.36 -20.40
N THR A 33 -10.94 -22.25 -19.77
CA THR A 33 -10.34 -23.40 -20.44
C THR A 33 -11.34 -24.55 -20.63
N LEU A 34 -12.15 -24.86 -19.61
CA LEU A 34 -13.09 -25.99 -19.62
C LEU A 34 -14.47 -25.60 -20.11
N LEU A 35 -15.00 -24.46 -19.66
CA LEU A 35 -16.36 -24.02 -20.01
C LEU A 35 -16.40 -23.10 -21.23
N ARG A 36 -15.21 -22.66 -21.74
CA ARG A 36 -15.06 -21.70 -22.85
C ARG A 36 -15.83 -20.38 -22.65
N GLN A 37 -16.10 -20.04 -21.39
CA GLN A 37 -16.78 -18.81 -21.00
C GLN A 37 -15.89 -17.99 -20.06
N PRO A 38 -15.47 -16.77 -20.44
CA PRO A 38 -14.71 -15.90 -19.56
C PRO A 38 -15.59 -15.34 -18.45
N LEU A 39 -15.10 -15.39 -17.21
CA LEU A 39 -15.76 -14.79 -16.07
C LEU A 39 -15.35 -13.30 -15.95
N GLN A 40 -16.14 -12.39 -16.53
CA GLN A 40 -15.85 -10.94 -16.48
C GLN A 40 -15.76 -10.43 -15.02
N VAL A 41 -16.56 -10.98 -14.11
CA VAL A 41 -16.51 -10.67 -12.67
C VAL A 41 -15.14 -11.01 -12.07
N ALA A 42 -14.53 -12.13 -12.49
CA ALA A 42 -13.23 -12.54 -11.97
C ALA A 42 -12.11 -11.55 -12.36
N HIS A 43 -12.18 -10.99 -13.58
CA HIS A 43 -11.22 -9.99 -14.02
C HIS A 43 -11.27 -8.70 -13.18
N GLU A 44 -12.48 -8.16 -12.98
CA GLU A 44 -12.66 -6.95 -12.16
C GLU A 44 -12.31 -7.20 -10.69
N LEU A 45 -12.77 -8.31 -10.11
CA LEU A 45 -12.49 -8.69 -8.72
C LEU A 45 -11.00 -8.94 -8.49
N GLY A 46 -10.35 -9.65 -9.40
CA GLY A 46 -8.91 -9.92 -9.36
C GLY A 46 -8.11 -8.62 -9.37
N GLY A 47 -8.44 -7.68 -10.27
CA GLY A 47 -7.77 -6.38 -10.37
C GLY A 47 -7.95 -5.53 -9.10
N VAL A 48 -9.16 -5.44 -8.57
CA VAL A 48 -9.46 -4.72 -7.32
C VAL A 48 -8.70 -5.34 -6.15
N THR A 49 -8.80 -6.65 -5.98
CA THR A 49 -8.15 -7.35 -4.86
C THR A 49 -6.63 -7.24 -4.95
N PHE A 50 -6.06 -7.37 -6.14
CA PHE A 50 -4.61 -7.22 -6.36
C PHE A 50 -4.13 -5.81 -6.03
N ALA A 51 -4.89 -4.77 -6.39
CA ALA A 51 -4.57 -3.40 -6.01
C ALA A 51 -4.47 -3.24 -4.47
N PHE A 52 -5.42 -3.81 -3.73
CA PHE A 52 -5.38 -3.80 -2.27
C PHE A 52 -4.18 -4.60 -1.71
N VAL A 53 -3.81 -5.75 -2.30
CA VAL A 53 -2.60 -6.49 -1.91
C VAL A 53 -1.36 -5.60 -2.00
N VAL A 54 -1.20 -4.88 -3.11
CA VAL A 54 -0.05 -3.99 -3.33
C VAL A 54 -0.04 -2.85 -2.33
N TRP A 55 -1.14 -2.16 -2.15
CA TRP A 55 -1.20 -0.97 -1.28
C TRP A 55 -0.98 -1.31 0.19
N PHE A 56 -1.64 -2.33 0.70
CA PHE A 56 -1.44 -2.76 2.09
C PHE A 56 -0.10 -3.47 2.29
N GLY A 57 0.45 -4.12 1.25
CA GLY A 57 1.81 -4.64 1.25
C GLY A 57 2.87 -3.53 1.42
N VAL A 58 2.65 -2.36 0.79
CA VAL A 58 3.52 -1.18 0.99
C VAL A 58 3.46 -0.70 2.44
N VAL A 59 2.28 -0.69 3.08
CA VAL A 59 2.15 -0.33 4.51
C VAL A 59 2.95 -1.29 5.39
N GLY A 60 2.88 -2.60 5.13
CA GLY A 60 3.66 -3.61 5.85
C GLY A 60 5.16 -3.45 5.67
N SER A 61 5.59 -3.14 4.44
CA SER A 61 6.99 -2.85 4.13
C SER A 61 7.50 -1.59 4.85
N ALA A 62 6.67 -0.54 4.93
CA ALA A 62 6.98 0.68 5.66
C ALA A 62 7.15 0.45 7.17
N ASP A 63 6.28 -0.38 7.79
CA ASP A 63 6.35 -0.70 9.22
C ASP A 63 7.58 -1.55 9.56
N SER A 64 7.89 -2.57 8.75
CA SER A 64 8.98 -3.53 8.98
C SER A 64 10.38 -2.97 8.73
N ARG A 65 10.52 -1.72 8.27
CA ARG A 65 11.81 -1.11 7.85
C ARG A 65 12.57 -1.93 6.80
N GLN A 66 11.89 -2.75 6.01
CA GLN A 66 12.50 -3.63 5.01
C GLN A 66 12.79 -2.95 3.66
N MET A 67 12.98 -1.63 3.64
CA MET A 67 13.46 -0.93 2.45
C MET A 67 14.95 -1.24 2.23
N PHE A 68 15.25 -2.40 1.65
CA PHE A 68 16.58 -3.00 1.55
C PHE A 68 17.58 -2.18 0.74
N GLY A 69 17.15 -1.41 -0.27
CA GLY A 69 18.07 -0.76 -1.20
C GLY A 69 18.88 0.40 -0.61
N VAL A 70 18.26 1.21 0.26
CA VAL A 70 18.90 2.41 0.81
C VAL A 70 19.78 2.09 2.03
N ARG A 71 19.46 1.02 2.77
CA ARG A 71 20.20 0.66 3.99
C ARG A 71 21.66 0.31 3.76
N VAL A 72 21.98 -0.43 2.71
CA VAL A 72 23.38 -0.83 2.43
C VAL A 72 24.29 0.38 2.26
N VAL A 73 23.76 1.47 1.70
CA VAL A 73 24.53 2.72 1.52
C VAL A 73 24.55 3.52 2.82
N VAL A 74 23.41 3.64 3.50
CA VAL A 74 23.23 4.43 4.72
C VAL A 74 24.00 3.81 5.90
N ASP A 75 24.09 2.48 5.99
CA ASP A 75 24.84 1.78 7.04
C ASP A 75 26.37 1.99 6.96
N ARG A 76 26.89 2.48 5.81
CA ARG A 76 28.30 2.85 5.63
C ARG A 76 28.62 4.30 6.04
N LEU A 77 27.61 5.11 6.34
CA LEU A 77 27.77 6.51 6.71
C LEU A 77 28.09 6.67 8.20
N PRO A 78 28.96 7.64 8.58
CA PRO A 78 29.22 7.95 9.98
C PRO A 78 27.96 8.52 10.67
N GLY A 79 27.81 8.32 11.98
CA GLY A 79 26.59 8.50 12.75
C GLY A 79 25.72 9.74 12.48
N ARG A 80 26.32 10.93 12.22
CA ARG A 80 25.56 12.16 11.88
C ARG A 80 25.04 12.12 10.44
N ALA A 81 25.87 11.73 9.48
CA ALA A 81 25.49 11.65 8.08
C ALA A 81 24.39 10.59 7.87
N ARG A 82 24.47 9.47 8.59
CA ARG A 82 23.44 8.43 8.59
C ARG A 82 22.08 8.96 9.06
N ARG A 83 22.03 9.68 10.19
CA ARG A 83 20.78 10.27 10.71
C ARG A 83 20.14 11.25 9.72
N VAL A 84 20.94 12.09 9.10
CA VAL A 84 20.47 13.06 8.09
C VAL A 84 19.94 12.32 6.86
N ALA A 85 20.65 11.31 6.36
CA ALA A 85 20.21 10.52 5.21
C ALA A 85 18.91 9.76 5.48
N GLU A 86 18.75 9.15 6.66
CA GLU A 86 17.52 8.49 7.08
C GLU A 86 16.35 9.49 7.17
N ALA A 87 16.56 10.67 7.78
CA ALA A 87 15.53 11.69 7.88
C ALA A 87 15.12 12.26 6.51
N LEU A 88 16.09 12.47 5.61
CA LEU A 88 15.80 12.90 4.23
C LEU A 88 15.01 11.84 3.47
N ALA A 89 15.38 10.57 3.59
CA ALA A 89 14.65 9.48 2.95
C ALA A 89 13.20 9.40 3.47
N ASP A 90 13.00 9.45 4.79
CA ASP A 90 11.67 9.48 5.39
C ASP A 90 10.87 10.72 4.94
N ALA A 91 11.49 11.89 4.85
CA ALA A 91 10.84 13.12 4.35
C ALA A 91 10.42 12.99 2.88
N CYS A 92 11.26 12.41 2.02
CA CYS A 92 10.91 12.14 0.64
C CYS A 92 9.71 11.20 0.53
N VAL A 93 9.67 10.13 1.34
CA VAL A 93 8.53 9.22 1.38
C VAL A 93 7.26 9.93 1.82
N VAL A 94 7.32 10.80 2.84
CA VAL A 94 6.17 11.61 3.29
C VAL A 94 5.66 12.52 2.18
N LEU A 95 6.55 13.18 1.44
CA LEU A 95 6.16 14.06 0.33
C LEU A 95 5.47 13.27 -0.80
N ILE A 96 6.07 12.15 -1.22
CA ILE A 96 5.52 11.33 -2.31
C ILE A 96 4.19 10.71 -1.88
N ALA A 97 4.14 10.07 -0.71
CA ALA A 97 2.92 9.45 -0.20
C ALA A 97 1.81 10.49 0.07
N GLY A 98 2.19 11.70 0.53
CA GLY A 98 1.27 12.83 0.71
C GLY A 98 0.67 13.30 -0.62
N ALA A 99 1.49 13.44 -1.67
CA ALA A 99 1.02 13.78 -3.00
C ALA A 99 0.05 12.71 -3.57
N VAL A 100 0.39 11.44 -3.39
CA VAL A 100 -0.47 10.32 -3.80
C VAL A 100 -1.77 10.30 -2.99
N LEU A 101 -1.73 10.61 -1.70
CA LEU A 101 -2.92 10.72 -0.84
C LEU A 101 -3.87 11.81 -1.36
N VAL A 102 -3.36 12.99 -1.69
CA VAL A 102 -4.16 14.09 -2.27
C VAL A 102 -4.79 13.65 -3.60
N ALA A 103 -4.02 13.01 -4.46
CA ALA A 103 -4.52 12.48 -5.73
C ALA A 103 -5.59 11.40 -5.52
N ALA A 104 -5.43 10.53 -4.52
CA ALA A 104 -6.40 9.51 -4.18
C ALA A 104 -7.73 10.12 -3.72
N VAL A 105 -7.70 11.17 -2.89
CA VAL A 105 -8.91 11.90 -2.45
C VAL A 105 -9.62 12.54 -3.66
N ALA A 106 -8.90 13.19 -4.55
CA ALA A 106 -9.48 13.75 -5.78
C ALA A 106 -10.12 12.65 -6.65
N GLN A 107 -9.45 11.50 -6.77
CA GLN A 107 -9.96 10.35 -7.52
C GLN A 107 -11.23 9.75 -6.90
N VAL A 108 -11.34 9.71 -5.56
CA VAL A 108 -12.57 9.29 -4.86
C VAL A 108 -13.73 10.20 -5.29
N GLN A 109 -13.53 11.52 -5.30
CA GLN A 109 -14.57 12.48 -5.66
C GLN A 109 -15.01 12.33 -7.12
N SER A 110 -14.07 12.11 -8.05
CA SER A 110 -14.38 11.95 -9.47
C SER A 110 -15.06 10.62 -9.81
N SER A 111 -14.84 9.58 -9.00
CA SER A 111 -15.36 8.23 -9.27
C SER A 111 -16.62 7.86 -8.51
N GLN A 112 -17.24 8.78 -7.76
CA GLN A 112 -18.43 8.53 -6.92
C GLN A 112 -19.62 7.96 -7.69
N PHE A 113 -19.82 8.41 -8.93
CA PHE A 113 -20.96 8.02 -9.75
C PHE A 113 -20.67 6.84 -10.70
N THR A 114 -19.42 6.37 -10.74
CA THR A 114 -19.03 5.27 -11.62
C THR A 114 -19.05 3.93 -10.89
N ARG A 115 -19.45 2.87 -11.60
CA ARG A 115 -19.51 1.50 -11.07
C ARG A 115 -18.72 0.55 -11.95
N PHE A 116 -18.26 -0.55 -11.36
CA PHE A 116 -17.73 -1.67 -12.11
C PHE A 116 -18.84 -2.34 -12.90
N LEU A 117 -18.58 -2.73 -14.14
CA LEU A 117 -19.62 -3.25 -15.04
C LEU A 117 -20.10 -4.64 -14.64
N ALA A 118 -19.18 -5.51 -14.23
CA ALA A 118 -19.50 -6.90 -13.88
C ALA A 118 -19.81 -7.07 -12.38
N LEU A 119 -19.07 -6.37 -11.49
CA LEU A 119 -19.29 -6.43 -10.04
C LEU A 119 -20.44 -5.54 -9.54
N GLY A 120 -20.79 -4.47 -10.28
CA GLY A 120 -21.75 -3.46 -9.82
C GLY A 120 -21.27 -2.60 -8.65
N TRP A 121 -20.04 -2.83 -8.15
CA TRP A 121 -19.47 -2.09 -7.03
C TRP A 121 -19.09 -0.67 -7.44
N PRO A 122 -19.15 0.30 -6.52
CA PRO A 122 -18.74 1.66 -6.82
C PRO A 122 -17.21 1.73 -6.99
N LYS A 123 -16.73 2.40 -8.04
CA LYS A 123 -15.30 2.48 -8.36
C LYS A 123 -14.48 3.27 -7.34
N TRP A 124 -15.10 4.15 -6.56
CA TRP A 124 -14.41 4.94 -5.54
C TRP A 124 -13.76 4.11 -4.41
N ILE A 125 -14.19 2.84 -4.22
CA ILE A 125 -13.60 1.93 -3.23
C ILE A 125 -12.09 1.75 -3.48
N VAL A 126 -11.68 1.71 -4.75
CA VAL A 126 -10.29 1.50 -5.16
C VAL A 126 -9.40 2.68 -4.70
N PRO A 127 -9.65 3.94 -5.14
CA PRO A 127 -8.85 5.06 -4.67
C PRO A 127 -9.01 5.35 -3.15
N ALA A 128 -10.14 4.98 -2.53
CA ALA A 128 -10.29 5.08 -1.08
C ALA A 128 -9.32 4.15 -0.34
N GLY A 129 -9.17 2.90 -0.80
CA GLY A 129 -8.19 1.97 -0.26
C GLY A 129 -6.75 2.47 -0.40
N LEU A 130 -6.41 3.04 -1.56
CA LEU A 130 -5.12 3.71 -1.78
C LEU A 130 -4.92 4.86 -0.79
N GLY A 131 -5.94 5.71 -0.59
CA GLY A 131 -5.88 6.82 0.35
C GLY A 131 -5.60 6.37 1.78
N VAL A 132 -6.30 5.32 2.24
CA VAL A 132 -6.07 4.75 3.59
C VAL A 132 -4.64 4.20 3.72
N ALA A 133 -4.14 3.48 2.72
CA ALA A 133 -2.78 2.95 2.73
C ALA A 133 -1.73 4.08 2.76
N MET A 134 -1.89 5.10 1.92
CA MET A 134 -0.97 6.24 1.88
C MET A 134 -1.02 7.07 3.15
N ALA A 135 -2.19 7.27 3.76
CA ALA A 135 -2.30 7.93 5.07
C ALA A 135 -1.54 7.16 6.16
N ALA A 136 -1.60 5.83 6.16
CA ALA A 136 -0.82 5.00 7.09
C ALA A 136 0.69 5.15 6.85
N VAL A 137 1.14 5.14 5.60
CA VAL A 137 2.56 5.35 5.23
C VAL A 137 3.04 6.72 5.69
N VAL A 138 2.27 7.78 5.41
CA VAL A 138 2.59 9.15 5.86
C VAL A 138 2.70 9.21 7.38
N ALA A 139 1.76 8.61 8.11
CA ALA A 139 1.78 8.61 9.58
C ALA A 139 3.02 7.89 10.13
N ILE A 140 3.40 6.74 9.57
CA ILE A 140 4.58 5.97 9.99
C ILE A 140 5.86 6.78 9.76
N HIS A 141 6.07 7.32 8.56
CA HIS A 141 7.30 8.04 8.23
C HIS A 141 7.37 9.42 8.87
N ALA A 142 6.25 10.15 8.98
CA ALA A 142 6.20 11.43 9.71
C ALA A 142 6.56 11.25 11.19
N ALA A 143 6.08 10.19 11.85
CA ALA A 143 6.45 9.88 13.22
C ALA A 143 7.96 9.63 13.36
N ARG A 144 8.60 9.00 12.37
CA ARG A 144 10.06 8.76 12.35
C ARG A 144 10.83 10.06 12.16
N VAL A 145 10.41 10.93 11.24
CA VAL A 145 11.02 12.25 11.04
C VAL A 145 10.96 13.08 12.33
N VAL A 146 9.79 13.13 12.98
CA VAL A 146 9.64 13.85 14.25
C VAL A 146 10.52 13.27 15.35
N ALA A 147 10.62 11.93 15.44
CA ALA A 147 11.50 11.28 16.40
C ALA A 147 12.99 11.61 16.15
N ALA A 148 13.41 11.62 14.87
CA ALA A 148 14.77 11.98 14.49
C ALA A 148 15.13 13.45 14.84
N LEU A 149 14.16 14.36 14.69
CA LEU A 149 14.34 15.79 15.03
C LEU A 149 14.38 16.04 16.54
N ARG A 150 13.73 15.19 17.35
CA ARG A 150 13.68 15.30 18.82
C ARG A 150 14.85 14.61 19.52
N ALA A 151 15.62 13.77 18.82
CA ALA A 151 16.76 13.09 19.42
C ALA A 151 17.83 14.13 19.83
N PRO A 152 18.37 14.06 21.09
CA PRO A 152 19.40 14.98 21.56
C PRO A 152 20.62 14.96 20.62
N ARG A 153 21.22 16.15 20.39
CA ARG A 153 22.47 16.29 19.63
C ARG A 153 23.64 15.87 20.54
N GLU A 154 23.92 14.59 20.63
CA GLU A 154 25.20 14.12 21.15
C GLU A 154 26.29 14.22 20.09
#